data_3004678c19d12816e3cd9587c7d36111
#
_entry.id   3004678c19d12816e3cd9587c7d36111
#
_cell.length_a   1.000
_cell.length_b   1.000
_cell.length_c   1.000
_cell.angle_alpha   90.00
_cell.angle_beta   90.00
_cell.angle_gamma   90.00
#
_symmetry.space_group_name_H-M   'P 1'
#
loop_
_entity.id
_entity.type
_entity.pdbx_description
1 polymer ?
#
loop_
_entity_poly.entity_id
_entity_poly.type
_entity_poly.pdbx_seq_one_letter_code
_entity_poly.pdbx_strand_id
1 'polypeptide(L)'
;LAPANPDAYAIDWRPLLEGKLSDPVDTRVPREKLDRLATIINEIPEDASLHARVAKIYEDRRKMVAGELQGDWGFAENLAYATLLEEGYKLRLVGQDCGRGTFFHRHAILHDQKTDVDHIPLRRLVKNPEDATIIDSLLSEEAVMAFEYGYATADPMTLDIWEAQFGDFANGAQVVIDQFLSSGEAKWG
;
A
#
# COMPACT_ATOMS: atom_id res chain seq x y z
N LEU A 1 2.35 16.24 36.30
CA LEU A 1 2.16 15.76 34.92
C LEU A 1 0.95 16.49 34.38
N ALA A 2 1.11 17.33 33.35
CA ALA A 2 -0.02 17.91 32.65
C ALA A 2 -0.82 16.76 32.01
N PRO A 3 -2.16 16.74 32.07
CA PRO A 3 -2.95 15.77 31.36
C PRO A 3 -2.64 15.90 29.87
N ALA A 4 -2.37 14.78 29.21
CA ALA A 4 -2.24 14.78 27.77
C ALA A 4 -3.56 15.29 27.18
N ASN A 5 -3.48 16.20 26.20
CA ASN A 5 -4.67 16.60 25.46
C ASN A 5 -5.08 15.42 24.57
N PRO A 6 -6.15 14.68 24.91
CA PRO A 6 -6.56 13.52 24.12
C PRO A 6 -6.96 13.91 22.68
N ASP A 7 -7.45 15.13 22.48
CA ASP A 7 -7.91 15.61 21.18
C ASP A 7 -6.76 15.82 20.18
N ALA A 8 -5.52 15.98 20.67
CA ALA A 8 -4.36 16.19 19.81
C ALA A 8 -3.96 14.93 19.00
N TYR A 9 -4.39 13.76 19.45
CA TYR A 9 -4.05 12.45 18.85
C TYR A 9 -5.28 11.60 18.55
N ALA A 10 -6.48 12.10 18.83
CA ALA A 10 -7.72 11.38 18.58
C ALA A 10 -8.16 11.56 17.12
N ILE A 11 -8.41 10.45 16.45
CA ILE A 11 -9.03 10.43 15.13
C ILE A 11 -10.52 10.15 15.30
N ASP A 12 -11.35 10.85 14.53
CA ASP A 12 -12.79 10.63 14.55
C ASP A 12 -13.17 9.39 13.73
N TRP A 13 -13.44 8.30 14.41
CA TRP A 13 -13.87 7.04 13.82
C TRP A 13 -15.35 7.02 13.42
N ARG A 14 -16.18 7.95 13.92
CA ARG A 14 -17.63 7.93 13.72
C ARG A 14 -18.06 7.82 12.26
N PRO A 15 -17.43 8.53 11.28
CA PRO A 15 -17.82 8.39 9.88
C PRO A 15 -17.58 6.99 9.29
N LEU A 16 -16.71 6.19 9.93
CA LEU A 16 -16.33 4.86 9.47
C LEU A 16 -17.15 3.73 10.12
N LEU A 17 -17.92 4.05 11.17
CA LEU A 17 -18.72 3.06 11.92
C LEU A 17 -20.16 2.93 11.42
N GLU A 18 -20.60 3.77 10.48
CA GLU A 18 -22.00 3.83 10.05
C GLU A 18 -22.34 2.79 8.97
N GLY A 19 -21.36 2.20 8.31
CA GLY A 19 -21.56 1.22 7.24
C GLY A 19 -21.80 -0.20 7.75
N LYS A 20 -22.51 -1.00 6.97
CA LYS A 20 -22.60 -2.45 7.18
C LYS A 20 -21.84 -3.17 6.08
N LEU A 21 -21.15 -4.25 6.43
CA LEU A 21 -20.42 -5.07 5.46
C LEU A 21 -21.30 -5.61 4.32
N SER A 22 -22.61 -5.72 4.56
CA SER A 22 -23.61 -6.15 3.57
C SER A 22 -24.10 -5.05 2.63
N ASP A 23 -23.73 -3.80 2.88
CA ASP A 23 -24.21 -2.68 2.07
C ASP A 23 -23.54 -2.73 0.68
N PRO A 24 -24.31 -2.53 -0.40
CA PRO A 24 -23.74 -2.52 -1.74
C PRO A 24 -22.88 -1.26 -1.92
N VAL A 25 -21.61 -1.47 -2.28
CA VAL A 25 -20.67 -0.39 -2.56
C VAL A 25 -20.27 -0.43 -4.04
N ASP A 26 -20.36 0.71 -4.71
CA ASP A 26 -19.86 0.86 -6.07
C ASP A 26 -18.36 1.16 -6.05
N THR A 27 -17.57 0.15 -6.35
CA THR A 27 -16.09 0.24 -6.40
C THR A 27 -15.54 0.58 -7.79
N ARG A 28 -16.42 0.89 -8.76
CA ARG A 28 -16.00 1.24 -10.12
C ARG A 28 -15.36 2.62 -10.15
N VAL A 29 -14.29 2.72 -10.92
CA VAL A 29 -13.59 3.97 -11.17
C VAL A 29 -13.74 4.35 -12.66
N PRO A 30 -14.04 5.60 -12.99
CA PRO A 30 -14.13 6.04 -14.38
C PRO A 30 -12.87 5.74 -15.19
N ARG A 31 -13.04 5.26 -16.43
CA ARG A 31 -11.92 4.87 -17.30
C ARG A 31 -10.90 6.00 -17.47
N GLU A 32 -11.34 7.22 -17.67
CA GLU A 32 -10.46 8.38 -17.82
C GLU A 32 -9.57 8.62 -16.59
N LYS A 33 -10.13 8.43 -15.39
CA LYS A 33 -9.37 8.51 -14.14
C LYS A 33 -8.31 7.41 -14.07
N LEU A 34 -8.67 6.18 -14.41
CA LEU A 34 -7.74 5.04 -14.43
C LEU A 34 -6.59 5.28 -15.43
N ASP A 35 -6.90 5.69 -16.66
CA ASP A 35 -5.89 5.93 -17.70
C ASP A 35 -4.91 7.04 -17.30
N ARG A 36 -5.41 8.12 -16.70
CA ARG A 36 -4.58 9.22 -16.21
C ARG A 36 -3.66 8.78 -15.07
N LEU A 37 -4.21 8.09 -14.06
CA LEU A 37 -3.44 7.60 -12.92
C LEU A 37 -2.39 6.57 -13.38
N ALA A 38 -2.80 5.64 -14.23
CA ALA A 38 -1.90 4.64 -14.79
C ALA A 38 -0.74 5.28 -15.56
N THR A 39 -0.99 6.36 -16.30
CA THR A 39 0.06 7.11 -16.98
C THR A 39 1.05 7.67 -15.97
N ILE A 40 0.57 8.36 -14.92
CA ILE A 40 1.42 9.00 -13.91
C ILE A 40 2.32 8.00 -13.19
N ILE A 41 1.75 6.86 -12.73
CA ILE A 41 2.51 5.87 -11.94
C ILE A 41 3.42 4.98 -12.79
N ASN A 42 3.32 5.01 -14.12
CA ASN A 42 4.19 4.25 -15.02
C ASN A 42 5.23 5.12 -15.75
N GLU A 43 5.33 6.39 -15.39
CA GLU A 43 6.44 7.23 -15.82
C GLU A 43 7.72 6.86 -15.06
N ILE A 44 8.79 6.62 -15.80
CA ILE A 44 10.14 6.40 -15.28
C ILE A 44 10.92 7.71 -15.48
N PRO A 45 11.73 8.17 -14.49
CA PRO A 45 12.65 9.27 -14.72
C PRO A 45 13.56 9.00 -15.92
N GLU A 46 13.80 9.99 -16.78
CA GLU A 46 14.55 9.82 -18.04
C GLU A 46 16.00 9.36 -17.83
N ASP A 47 16.59 9.74 -16.71
CA ASP A 47 17.96 9.42 -16.32
C ASP A 47 18.08 8.13 -15.51
N ALA A 48 16.96 7.50 -15.13
CA ALA A 48 16.96 6.30 -14.32
C ALA A 48 17.51 5.07 -15.08
N SER A 49 18.49 4.42 -14.49
CA SER A 49 19.08 3.20 -15.01
C SER A 49 18.48 1.97 -14.32
N LEU A 50 17.39 1.44 -14.84
CA LEU A 50 16.70 0.30 -14.26
C LEU A 50 17.28 -1.03 -14.73
N HIS A 51 17.17 -2.06 -13.87
CA HIS A 51 17.42 -3.44 -14.30
C HIS A 51 16.51 -3.81 -15.49
N ALA A 52 17.04 -4.49 -16.50
CA ALA A 52 16.34 -4.77 -17.76
C ALA A 52 14.96 -5.44 -17.61
N ARG A 53 14.81 -6.34 -16.61
CA ARG A 53 13.51 -6.98 -16.32
C ARG A 53 12.49 -5.99 -15.78
N VAL A 54 12.92 -5.07 -14.92
CA VAL A 54 12.03 -4.02 -14.35
C VAL A 54 11.64 -3.03 -15.43
N ALA A 55 12.58 -2.59 -16.26
CA ALA A 55 12.29 -1.74 -17.42
C ALA A 55 11.25 -2.39 -18.36
N LYS A 56 11.36 -3.70 -18.59
CA LYS A 56 10.41 -4.48 -19.39
C LYS A 56 9.00 -4.50 -18.78
N ILE A 57 8.88 -4.69 -17.46
CA ILE A 57 7.59 -4.65 -16.75
C ILE A 57 6.91 -3.28 -16.95
N TYR A 58 7.65 -2.19 -16.82
CA TYR A 58 7.12 -0.86 -17.00
C TYR A 58 6.79 -0.54 -18.48
N GLU A 59 7.53 -1.09 -19.43
CA GLU A 59 7.15 -1.05 -20.84
C GLU A 59 5.80 -1.76 -21.08
N ASP A 60 5.63 -2.96 -20.51
CA ASP A 60 4.41 -3.74 -20.64
C ASP A 60 3.22 -3.04 -19.95
N ARG A 61 3.43 -2.40 -18.81
CA ARG A 61 2.40 -1.57 -18.16
C ARG A 61 1.94 -0.40 -19.03
N ARG A 62 2.86 0.26 -19.75
CA ARG A 62 2.47 1.30 -20.73
C ARG A 62 1.61 0.73 -21.85
N LYS A 63 1.89 -0.48 -22.30
CA LYS A 63 1.03 -1.19 -23.28
C LYS A 63 -0.33 -1.57 -22.69
N MET A 64 -0.40 -1.92 -21.40
CA MET A 64 -1.66 -2.15 -20.68
C MET A 64 -2.50 -0.87 -20.62
N VAL A 65 -1.88 0.28 -20.34
CA VAL A 65 -2.56 1.60 -20.40
C VAL A 65 -3.09 1.87 -21.79
N ALA A 66 -2.31 1.61 -22.84
CA ALA A 66 -2.71 1.81 -24.24
C ALA A 66 -3.78 0.79 -24.72
N GLY A 67 -4.08 -0.25 -23.94
CA GLY A 67 -5.01 -1.30 -24.33
C GLY A 67 -4.42 -2.31 -25.32
N GLU A 68 -3.11 -2.30 -25.54
CA GLU A 68 -2.38 -3.22 -26.41
C GLU A 68 -2.04 -4.54 -25.71
N LEU A 69 -2.05 -4.54 -24.39
CA LEU A 69 -1.79 -5.70 -23.55
C LEU A 69 -2.86 -5.76 -22.45
N GLN A 70 -3.23 -6.99 -22.06
CA GLN A 70 -4.14 -7.22 -20.95
C GLN A 70 -3.47 -6.86 -19.62
N GLY A 71 -4.21 -6.18 -18.71
CA GLY A 71 -3.71 -5.84 -17.40
C GLY A 71 -3.42 -7.08 -16.55
N ASP A 72 -2.28 -7.07 -15.85
CA ASP A 72 -1.92 -8.08 -14.87
C ASP A 72 -2.25 -7.64 -13.43
N TRP A 73 -2.08 -8.55 -12.47
CA TRP A 73 -2.36 -8.26 -11.06
C TRP A 73 -1.47 -7.17 -10.48
N GLY A 74 -0.18 -7.11 -10.86
CA GLY A 74 0.74 -6.08 -10.39
C GLY A 74 0.37 -4.69 -10.90
N PHE A 75 -0.11 -4.58 -12.14
CA PHE A 75 -0.65 -3.34 -12.69
C PHE A 75 -1.94 -2.93 -11.97
N ALA A 76 -2.89 -3.86 -11.80
CA ALA A 76 -4.17 -3.60 -11.15
C ALA A 76 -3.99 -3.17 -9.69
N GLU A 77 -3.09 -3.82 -8.96
CA GLU A 77 -2.77 -3.51 -7.57
C GLU A 77 -2.21 -2.07 -7.42
N ASN A 78 -1.18 -1.72 -8.19
CA ASN A 78 -0.61 -0.37 -8.15
C ASN A 78 -1.65 0.70 -8.55
N LEU A 79 -2.53 0.37 -9.50
CA LEU A 79 -3.58 1.28 -9.93
C LEU A 79 -4.65 1.47 -8.85
N ALA A 80 -5.00 0.43 -8.11
CA ALA A 80 -5.90 0.52 -6.95
C ALA A 80 -5.30 1.43 -5.86
N TYR A 81 -4.02 1.28 -5.54
CA TYR A 81 -3.33 2.20 -4.63
C TYR A 81 -3.36 3.65 -5.11
N ALA A 82 -3.14 3.86 -6.41
CA ALA A 82 -3.18 5.18 -7.01
C ALA A 82 -4.56 5.85 -6.87
N THR A 83 -5.64 5.09 -7.00
CA THR A 83 -7.01 5.64 -6.82
C THR A 83 -7.27 6.08 -5.39
N LEU A 84 -6.81 5.32 -4.40
CA LEU A 84 -6.95 5.66 -2.99
C LEU A 84 -6.13 6.90 -2.60
N LEU A 85 -4.88 6.97 -3.05
CA LEU A 85 -4.02 8.13 -2.81
C LEU A 85 -4.61 9.41 -3.38
N GLU A 86 -5.19 9.35 -4.57
CA GLU A 86 -5.87 10.51 -5.17
C GLU A 86 -7.12 10.93 -4.40
N GLU A 87 -7.81 9.99 -3.78
CA GLU A 87 -8.99 10.23 -2.93
C GLU A 87 -8.62 10.74 -1.53
N GLY A 88 -7.33 10.87 -1.24
CA GLY A 88 -6.82 11.41 0.01
C GLY A 88 -6.58 10.38 1.11
N TYR A 89 -6.72 9.09 0.79
CA TYR A 89 -6.24 8.03 1.68
C TYR A 89 -4.72 7.94 1.59
N LYS A 90 -4.10 7.41 2.64
CA LYS A 90 -2.68 7.10 2.65
C LYS A 90 -2.45 5.62 2.35
N LEU A 91 -1.26 5.30 1.93
CA LEU A 91 -0.80 3.92 1.72
C LEU A 91 0.40 3.64 2.61
N ARG A 92 0.33 2.56 3.37
CA ARG A 92 1.45 1.99 4.08
C ARG A 92 1.54 0.50 3.73
N LEU A 93 2.57 0.13 3.00
CA LEU A 93 2.86 -1.24 2.57
C LEU A 93 4.19 -1.69 3.19
N VAL A 94 4.15 -2.73 3.98
CA VAL A 94 5.30 -3.22 4.75
C VAL A 94 5.43 -4.74 4.59
N GLY A 95 6.65 -5.23 4.50
CA GLY A 95 6.92 -6.66 4.42
C GLY A 95 8.33 -6.94 3.91
N GLN A 96 8.72 -8.20 3.80
CA GLN A 96 10.00 -8.59 3.23
C GLN A 96 9.94 -8.52 1.71
N ASP A 97 10.80 -7.72 1.10
CA ASP A 97 10.79 -7.47 -0.35
C ASP A 97 9.43 -6.99 -0.90
N CYS A 98 8.62 -6.32 -0.10
CA CYS A 98 7.28 -5.89 -0.51
C CYS A 98 7.31 -4.82 -1.60
N GLY A 99 8.36 -4.03 -1.71
CA GLY A 99 8.55 -3.08 -2.80
C GLY A 99 8.59 -3.74 -4.16
N ARG A 100 9.21 -4.92 -4.26
CA ARG A 100 9.23 -5.77 -5.44
C ARG A 100 7.97 -6.65 -5.55
N GLY A 101 7.49 -7.14 -4.41
CA GLY A 101 6.48 -8.18 -4.27
C GLY A 101 7.05 -9.60 -4.43
N THR A 102 6.50 -10.55 -3.65
CA THR A 102 6.97 -11.95 -3.60
C THR A 102 7.05 -12.61 -5.00
N PHE A 103 6.13 -12.27 -5.89
CA PHE A 103 6.04 -12.85 -7.24
C PHE A 103 6.65 -11.97 -8.33
N PHE A 104 7.49 -11.00 -8.00
CA PHE A 104 8.06 -10.03 -8.95
C PHE A 104 6.98 -9.23 -9.71
N HIS A 105 5.83 -9.05 -9.12
CA HIS A 105 4.65 -8.48 -9.75
C HIS A 105 4.46 -7.00 -9.48
N ARG A 106 4.87 -6.54 -8.28
CA ARG A 106 4.53 -5.18 -7.83
C ARG A 106 5.48 -4.12 -8.36
N HIS A 107 6.76 -4.24 -8.11
CA HIS A 107 7.77 -3.24 -8.45
C HIS A 107 7.29 -1.81 -8.21
N ALA A 108 6.82 -1.54 -6.98
CA ALA A 108 6.39 -0.22 -6.56
C ALA A 108 7.54 0.68 -6.11
N ILE A 109 8.74 0.10 -5.93
CA ILE A 109 10.01 0.79 -5.76
C ILE A 109 10.88 0.47 -6.96
N LEU A 110 11.43 1.51 -7.58
CA LEU A 110 12.39 1.41 -8.69
C LEU A 110 13.77 1.78 -8.18
N HIS A 111 14.68 0.83 -8.19
CA HIS A 111 16.07 1.02 -7.78
C HIS A 111 16.91 1.44 -8.99
N ASP A 112 17.53 2.61 -8.94
CA ASP A 112 18.48 3.05 -9.95
C ASP A 112 19.81 2.31 -9.79
N GLN A 113 20.22 1.59 -10.82
CA GLN A 113 21.40 0.71 -10.79
C GLN A 113 22.74 1.48 -10.81
N LYS A 114 22.73 2.81 -11.04
CA LYS A 114 23.94 3.63 -11.11
C LYS A 114 24.07 4.56 -9.92
N THR A 115 22.97 5.11 -9.46
CA THR A 115 22.97 6.14 -8.41
C THR A 115 22.55 5.61 -7.05
N ASP A 116 22.01 4.38 -7.01
CA ASP A 116 21.45 3.74 -5.80
C ASP A 116 20.28 4.55 -5.19
N VAL A 117 19.60 5.34 -6.03
CA VAL A 117 18.44 6.13 -5.63
C VAL A 117 17.16 5.34 -5.88
N ASP A 118 16.28 5.34 -4.89
CA ASP A 118 14.97 4.73 -4.98
C ASP A 118 13.92 5.71 -5.47
N HIS A 119 13.13 5.28 -6.46
CA HIS A 119 11.99 6.02 -6.97
C HIS A 119 10.70 5.26 -6.65
N ILE A 120 9.78 5.91 -5.97
CA ILE A 120 8.44 5.37 -5.67
C ILE A 120 7.43 6.14 -6.53
N PRO A 121 6.96 5.57 -7.66
CA PRO A 121 6.09 6.29 -8.60
C PRO A 121 4.78 6.77 -7.97
N LEU A 122 4.22 6.04 -7.00
CA LEU A 122 3.00 6.42 -6.26
C LEU A 122 3.15 7.75 -5.52
N ARG A 123 4.36 8.15 -5.12
CA ARG A 123 4.62 9.44 -4.46
C ARG A 123 4.34 10.65 -5.33
N ARG A 124 4.21 10.48 -6.64
CA ARG A 124 3.80 11.56 -7.55
C ARG A 124 2.34 12.00 -7.37
N LEU A 125 1.53 11.18 -6.71
CA LEU A 125 0.10 11.44 -6.48
C LEU A 125 -0.17 12.15 -5.16
N VAL A 126 0.82 12.28 -4.29
CA VAL A 126 0.66 12.85 -2.95
C VAL A 126 1.50 14.11 -2.77
N LYS A 127 1.04 14.99 -1.88
CA LYS A 127 1.79 16.22 -1.53
C LYS A 127 2.90 15.92 -0.53
N ASN A 128 2.63 15.02 0.42
CA ASN A 128 3.59 14.57 1.40
C ASN A 128 4.06 13.15 0.99
N PRO A 129 5.35 12.94 0.68
CA PRO A 129 5.87 11.64 0.30
C PRO A 129 5.60 10.52 1.31
N GLU A 130 5.41 10.87 2.58
CA GLU A 130 5.09 9.91 3.64
C GLU A 130 3.66 9.37 3.56
N ASP A 131 2.77 10.01 2.78
CA ASP A 131 1.43 9.49 2.53
C ASP A 131 1.44 8.26 1.60
N ALA A 132 2.57 7.98 0.94
CA ALA A 132 2.81 6.77 0.15
C ALA A 132 4.10 6.09 0.64
N THR A 133 3.98 5.25 1.67
CA THR A 133 5.07 4.57 2.34
C THR A 133 5.14 3.10 1.92
N ILE A 134 6.32 2.67 1.47
CA ILE A 134 6.61 1.28 1.12
C ILE A 134 7.93 0.93 1.81
N ILE A 135 7.91 -0.09 2.67
CA ILE A 135 9.05 -0.43 3.53
C ILE A 135 9.36 -1.93 3.43
N ASP A 136 10.54 -2.26 2.97
CA ASP A 136 11.08 -3.62 3.11
C ASP A 136 11.54 -3.82 4.56
N SER A 137 10.70 -4.53 5.33
CA SER A 137 10.89 -4.70 6.78
C SER A 137 11.83 -5.84 7.11
N LEU A 138 12.67 -5.62 8.11
CA LEU A 138 13.55 -6.64 8.72
C LEU A 138 12.97 -7.18 10.04
N LEU A 139 11.77 -6.77 10.43
CA LEU A 139 11.15 -7.20 11.67
C LEU A 139 10.71 -8.67 11.59
N SER A 140 10.64 -9.34 12.75
CA SER A 140 10.00 -10.64 12.84
C SER A 140 8.50 -10.54 12.55
N GLU A 141 7.85 -11.65 12.24
CA GLU A 141 6.42 -11.73 11.91
C GLU A 141 5.55 -11.14 13.02
N GLU A 142 5.85 -11.48 14.28
CA GLU A 142 5.15 -10.94 15.46
C GLU A 142 5.32 -9.43 15.55
N ALA A 143 6.54 -8.95 15.40
CA ALA A 143 6.87 -7.53 15.57
C ALA A 143 6.25 -6.67 14.46
N VAL A 144 6.34 -7.09 13.19
CA VAL A 144 5.78 -6.30 12.09
C VAL A 144 4.26 -6.29 12.16
N MET A 145 3.62 -7.46 12.38
CA MET A 145 2.15 -7.52 12.43
C MET A 145 1.58 -6.75 13.63
N ALA A 146 2.22 -6.86 14.80
CA ALA A 146 1.80 -6.11 15.98
C ALA A 146 1.95 -4.59 15.78
N PHE A 147 3.03 -4.16 15.12
CA PHE A 147 3.24 -2.76 14.83
C PHE A 147 2.17 -2.23 13.84
N GLU A 148 1.97 -2.93 12.73
CA GLU A 148 1.02 -2.49 11.70
C GLU A 148 -0.43 -2.56 12.22
N TYR A 149 -0.77 -3.53 13.07
CA TYR A 149 -2.06 -3.52 13.77
C TYR A 149 -2.24 -2.24 14.61
N GLY A 150 -1.23 -1.87 15.39
CA GLY A 150 -1.26 -0.64 16.18
C GLY A 150 -1.36 0.61 15.31
N TYR A 151 -0.66 0.62 14.17
CA TYR A 151 -0.70 1.73 13.21
C TYR A 151 -2.09 1.88 12.60
N ALA A 152 -2.68 0.78 12.11
CA ALA A 152 -4.02 0.76 11.52
C ALA A 152 -5.11 1.23 12.50
N THR A 153 -4.97 0.87 13.79
CA THR A 153 -5.90 1.35 14.82
C THR A 153 -5.73 2.83 15.16
N ALA A 154 -4.59 3.43 14.84
CA ALA A 154 -4.32 4.84 15.11
C ALA A 154 -4.70 5.77 13.93
N ASP A 155 -4.68 5.28 12.68
CA ASP A 155 -5.01 6.07 11.50
C ASP A 155 -5.92 5.32 10.51
N PRO A 156 -7.25 5.48 10.63
CA PRO A 156 -8.22 4.81 9.75
C PRO A 156 -8.21 5.34 8.31
N MET A 157 -7.51 6.44 8.03
CA MET A 157 -7.38 7.00 6.68
C MET A 157 -6.18 6.42 5.93
N THR A 158 -5.48 5.47 6.51
CA THR A 158 -4.39 4.74 5.88
C THR A 158 -4.84 3.33 5.50
N LEU A 159 -4.65 2.96 4.24
CA LEU A 159 -4.62 1.55 3.84
C LEU A 159 -3.30 0.96 4.31
N ASP A 160 -3.36 0.20 5.39
CA ASP A 160 -2.21 -0.44 5.99
C ASP A 160 -2.14 -1.91 5.59
N ILE A 161 -1.03 -2.31 4.97
CA ILE A 161 -0.83 -3.63 4.40
C ILE A 161 0.48 -4.22 4.93
N TRP A 162 0.40 -5.37 5.58
CA TRP A 162 1.56 -6.23 5.76
C TRP A 162 1.54 -7.38 4.78
N GLU A 163 2.55 -7.44 3.89
CA GLU A 163 2.77 -8.59 3.01
C GLU A 163 3.57 -9.67 3.76
N ALA A 164 2.87 -10.70 4.23
CA ALA A 164 3.47 -11.85 4.88
C ALA A 164 4.20 -12.77 3.88
N GLN A 165 5.23 -13.46 4.36
CA GLN A 165 5.84 -14.58 3.64
C GLN A 165 5.09 -15.89 3.91
N PHE A 166 5.38 -16.93 3.15
CA PHE A 166 4.75 -18.23 3.34
C PHE A 166 5.04 -18.80 4.74
N GLY A 167 3.99 -19.05 5.50
CA GLY A 167 4.06 -19.64 6.83
C GLY A 167 4.09 -18.64 7.98
N ASP A 168 4.35 -17.37 7.76
CA ASP A 168 4.44 -16.33 8.80
C ASP A 168 3.20 -16.29 9.70
N PHE A 169 2.02 -16.41 9.09
CA PHE A 169 0.72 -16.38 9.76
C PHE A 169 0.43 -17.63 10.60
N ALA A 170 1.14 -18.74 10.39
CA ALA A 170 1.05 -19.97 11.18
C ALA A 170 2.27 -20.16 12.11
N ASN A 171 3.03 -19.11 12.35
CA ASN A 171 4.23 -19.08 13.17
C ASN A 171 4.22 -17.85 14.09
N GLY A 172 5.19 -16.95 13.97
CA GLY A 172 5.33 -15.78 14.85
C GLY A 172 4.14 -14.82 14.83
N ALA A 173 3.46 -14.68 13.70
CA ALA A 173 2.29 -13.81 13.59
C ALA A 173 1.01 -14.38 14.24
N GLN A 174 0.93 -15.67 14.51
CA GLN A 174 -0.28 -16.34 15.00
C GLN A 174 -0.83 -15.70 16.28
N VAL A 175 0.03 -15.32 17.20
CA VAL A 175 -0.38 -14.71 18.48
C VAL A 175 -1.10 -13.37 18.25
N VAL A 176 -0.63 -12.57 17.31
CA VAL A 176 -1.25 -11.28 16.98
C VAL A 176 -2.59 -11.49 16.29
N ILE A 177 -2.69 -12.48 15.40
CA ILE A 177 -3.95 -12.85 14.74
C ILE A 177 -4.99 -13.26 15.80
N ASP A 178 -4.64 -14.18 16.68
CA ASP A 178 -5.58 -14.77 17.65
C ASP A 178 -5.99 -13.78 18.75
N GLN A 179 -5.04 -12.97 19.24
CA GLN A 179 -5.28 -12.14 20.41
C GLN A 179 -5.73 -10.70 20.08
N PHE A 180 -5.45 -10.20 18.88
CA PHE A 180 -5.71 -8.82 18.51
C PHE A 180 -6.61 -8.71 17.29
N LEU A 181 -6.25 -9.26 16.14
CA LEU A 181 -7.03 -9.10 14.92
C LEU A 181 -8.42 -9.75 15.02
N SER A 182 -8.47 -11.03 15.38
CA SER A 182 -9.74 -11.77 15.42
C SER A 182 -10.68 -11.33 16.55
N SER A 183 -10.16 -10.68 17.58
CA SER A 183 -10.93 -10.23 18.75
C SER A 183 -10.97 -8.71 18.93
N GLY A 184 -10.36 -7.96 18.02
CA GLY A 184 -10.20 -6.51 18.15
C GLY A 184 -11.52 -5.78 18.26
N GLU A 185 -12.49 -6.06 17.39
CA GLU A 185 -13.82 -5.45 17.40
C GLU A 185 -14.55 -5.72 18.73
N ALA A 186 -14.51 -6.96 19.23
CA ALA A 186 -15.16 -7.31 20.48
C ALA A 186 -14.50 -6.68 21.72
N LYS A 187 -13.19 -6.39 21.66
CA LYS A 187 -12.44 -5.79 22.78
C LYS A 187 -12.49 -4.28 22.82
N TRP A 188 -12.46 -3.65 21.66
CA TRP A 188 -12.23 -2.22 21.55
C TRP A 188 -13.43 -1.43 21.01
N GLY A 189 -14.42 -2.11 20.47
CA GLY A 189 -15.63 -1.51 19.89
C GLY A 189 -15.43 -1.12 18.47
#